data_0b566553fc404a997ddaae44ebbcbc36
#
_entry.id   0b566553fc404a997ddaae44ebbcbc36
#
_cell.length_a   1.000
_cell.length_b   1.000
_cell.length_c   1.000
_cell.angle_alpha   90.00
_cell.angle_beta   90.00
_cell.angle_gamma   90.00
#
_symmetry.space_group_name_H-M   'P 1'
#
loop_
_entity.id
_entity.type
_entity.pdbx_description
1 polymer ?
#
loop_
_entity_poly.entity_id
_entity_poly.type
_entity_poly.pdbx_seq_one_letter_code
_entity_poly.pdbx_strand_id
1 'polypeptide(L)'
;MTIAQGDVWWADLPEARGSAPGFRRPVVVVQGDALNRSRLATVVCVALTSNLKWATAPGNVSLPANVTGLGKESVANVSQLITLGKTDLTERAGKLARSKLELVLSGIDVALGR
;
A
#
# COMPACT_ATOMS: atom_id res chain seq x y z
N MET A 1 12.84 -0.06 13.45
CA MET A 1 11.52 -0.12 12.79
C MET A 1 11.41 -1.43 12.02
N THR A 2 10.37 -2.21 12.30
CA THR A 2 10.16 -3.49 11.65
C THR A 2 9.05 -3.38 10.63
N ILE A 3 9.36 -3.66 9.37
CA ILE A 3 8.42 -3.61 8.27
C ILE A 3 8.10 -5.04 7.84
N ALA A 4 6.81 -5.38 7.71
CA ALA A 4 6.39 -6.71 7.29
C ALA A 4 5.41 -6.63 6.13
N GLN A 5 5.44 -7.64 5.27
CA GLN A 5 4.48 -7.75 4.18
C GLN A 5 3.06 -7.76 4.74
N GLY A 6 2.19 -6.94 4.17
CA GLY A 6 0.81 -6.77 4.64
C GLY A 6 0.62 -5.64 5.63
N ASP A 7 1.69 -5.03 6.14
CA ASP A 7 1.56 -3.87 7.00
C ASP A 7 0.92 -2.70 6.24
N VAL A 8 0.08 -1.95 6.96
CA VAL A 8 -0.47 -0.67 6.47
C VAL A 8 0.29 0.45 7.19
N TRP A 9 0.92 1.30 6.40
CA TRP A 9 1.73 2.42 6.92
C TRP A 9 1.27 3.74 6.34
N TRP A 10 1.37 4.79 7.13
CA TRP A 10 1.37 6.15 6.60
C TRP A 10 2.76 6.42 6.05
N ALA A 11 2.80 6.98 4.86
CA ALA A 11 4.07 7.26 4.16
C ALA A 11 4.10 8.67 3.64
N ASP A 12 5.28 9.28 3.68
CA ASP A 12 5.54 10.55 3.02
C ASP A 12 5.87 10.26 1.57
N LEU A 13 4.94 10.56 0.66
CA LEU A 13 5.16 10.36 -0.75
C LEU A 13 5.88 11.56 -1.34
N PRO A 14 6.72 11.35 -2.37
CA PRO A 14 7.35 12.47 -3.05
C PRO A 14 6.28 13.33 -3.71
N GLU A 15 6.65 14.60 -3.98
CA GLU A 15 5.76 15.51 -4.67
C GLU A 15 5.25 14.89 -5.96
N ALA A 16 3.94 14.94 -6.14
CA ALA A 16 3.36 14.55 -7.41
C ALA A 16 3.81 15.55 -8.47
N ARG A 17 4.09 15.05 -9.65
CA ARG A 17 4.43 15.92 -10.77
C ARG A 17 3.25 16.82 -11.08
N GLY A 18 3.52 18.07 -11.34
CA GLY A 18 2.52 19.09 -11.63
C GLY A 18 2.18 19.89 -10.40
N SER A 19 0.92 20.09 -10.13
CA SER A 19 0.47 21.05 -9.13
C SER A 19 0.29 20.46 -7.73
N ALA A 20 0.32 19.14 -7.57
CA ALA A 20 0.03 18.57 -6.27
C ALA A 20 1.27 18.62 -5.37
N PRO A 21 1.14 19.10 -4.13
CA PRO A 21 2.24 19.06 -3.17
C PRO A 21 2.54 17.62 -2.75
N GLY A 22 3.71 17.42 -2.21
CA GLY A 22 4.03 16.18 -1.51
C GLY A 22 3.03 15.97 -0.38
N PHE A 23 2.67 14.75 -0.11
CA PHE A 23 1.62 14.49 0.86
C PHE A 23 1.82 13.15 1.54
N ARG A 24 1.21 13.06 2.71
CA ARG A 24 1.17 11.85 3.51
C ARG A 24 0.02 10.98 3.04
N ARG A 25 0.31 9.74 2.69
CA ARG A 25 -0.70 8.78 2.24
C ARG A 25 -0.53 7.42 2.87
N PRO A 26 -1.62 6.66 3.01
CA PRO A 26 -1.50 5.28 3.46
C PRO A 26 -1.09 4.36 2.31
N VAL A 27 -0.29 3.37 2.64
CA VAL A 27 0.18 2.35 1.70
C VAL A 27 0.13 0.98 2.36
N VAL A 28 0.04 -0.07 1.55
CA VAL A 28 0.22 -1.46 2.00
C VAL A 28 1.58 -1.93 1.53
N VAL A 29 2.36 -2.48 2.45
CA VAL A 29 3.63 -3.12 2.09
C VAL A 29 3.34 -4.44 1.40
N VAL A 30 3.77 -4.55 0.15
CA VAL A 30 3.62 -5.80 -0.62
C VAL A 30 4.93 -6.53 -0.84
N GLN A 31 6.05 -5.87 -0.54
CA GLN A 31 7.36 -6.48 -0.65
C GLN A 31 7.50 -7.66 0.32
N GLY A 32 8.09 -8.75 -0.18
CA GLY A 32 8.29 -9.95 0.62
C GLY A 32 9.22 -9.73 1.81
N ASP A 33 9.00 -10.49 2.89
CA ASP A 33 9.71 -10.29 4.15
C ASP A 33 11.21 -10.55 4.07
N ALA A 34 11.66 -11.40 3.16
CA ALA A 34 13.10 -11.62 2.97
C ALA A 34 13.80 -10.31 2.61
N LEU A 35 13.19 -9.51 1.71
CA LEU A 35 13.72 -8.20 1.35
C LEU A 35 13.48 -7.17 2.43
N ASN A 36 12.34 -7.25 3.12
CA ASN A 36 12.03 -6.32 4.21
C ASN A 36 13.06 -6.42 5.34
N ARG A 37 13.54 -7.63 5.61
CA ARG A 37 14.54 -7.87 6.66
C ARG A 37 15.97 -7.64 6.20
N SER A 38 16.18 -7.46 4.91
CA SER A 38 17.50 -7.23 4.35
C SER A 38 17.95 -5.78 4.55
N ARG A 39 19.17 -5.46 4.10
CA ARG A 39 19.69 -4.10 4.13
C ARG A 39 19.18 -3.23 2.99
N LEU A 40 18.30 -3.77 2.14
CA LEU A 40 17.70 -2.99 1.07
C LEU A 40 17.01 -1.77 1.67
N ALA A 41 17.35 -0.58 1.17
CA ALA A 41 16.85 0.68 1.73
C ALA A 41 15.44 1.01 1.26
N THR A 42 14.91 0.26 0.28
CA THR A 42 13.62 0.55 -0.34
C THR A 42 12.59 -0.52 -0.03
N VAL A 43 11.33 -0.16 -0.23
CA VAL A 43 10.20 -1.06 0.01
C VAL A 43 9.13 -0.84 -1.05
N VAL A 44 8.63 -1.93 -1.63
CA VAL A 44 7.57 -1.89 -2.63
C VAL A 44 6.23 -1.92 -1.94
N CYS A 45 5.38 -0.95 -2.28
CA CYS A 45 4.08 -0.75 -1.67
C CYS A 45 3.00 -0.53 -2.72
N VAL A 46 1.74 -0.67 -2.29
CA VAL A 46 0.57 -0.28 -3.08
C VAL A 46 -0.10 0.89 -2.37
N ALA A 47 -0.41 1.95 -3.11
CA ALA A 47 -1.09 3.11 -2.55
C ALA A 47 -2.54 2.77 -2.22
N LEU A 48 -3.01 3.30 -1.08
CA LEU A 48 -4.42 3.23 -0.69
C LEU A 48 -5.07 4.58 -0.97
N THR A 49 -6.32 4.55 -1.43
CA THR A 49 -7.09 5.76 -1.66
C THR A 49 -8.42 5.67 -0.94
N SER A 50 -8.91 6.80 -0.44
CA SER A 50 -10.26 6.88 0.12
C SER A 50 -11.32 7.16 -0.94
N ASN A 51 -10.92 7.33 -2.21
CA ASN A 51 -11.85 7.54 -3.31
C ASN A 51 -12.42 6.20 -3.76
N LEU A 52 -13.61 5.89 -3.29
CA LEU A 52 -14.23 4.57 -3.48
C LEU A 52 -14.65 4.28 -4.92
N LYS A 53 -14.65 5.29 -5.80
CA LYS A 53 -14.97 5.06 -7.21
C LYS A 53 -13.98 4.11 -7.87
N TRP A 54 -12.77 4.00 -7.34
CA TRP A 54 -11.74 3.12 -7.90
C TRP A 54 -11.91 1.65 -7.50
N ALA A 55 -12.90 1.34 -6.64
CA ALA A 55 -13.10 -0.04 -6.17
C ALA A 55 -13.39 -1.02 -7.29
N THR A 56 -14.00 -0.57 -8.39
CA THR A 56 -14.37 -1.44 -9.52
C THR A 56 -13.28 -1.56 -10.58
N ALA A 57 -12.18 -0.84 -10.45
CA ALA A 57 -11.08 -0.99 -11.41
C ALA A 57 -10.46 -2.39 -11.29
N PRO A 58 -10.04 -3.00 -12.41
CA PRO A 58 -9.52 -4.35 -12.39
C PRO A 58 -8.37 -4.53 -11.39
N GLY A 59 -8.47 -5.54 -10.55
CA GLY A 59 -7.46 -5.88 -9.56
C GLY A 59 -7.53 -5.09 -8.27
N ASN A 60 -8.26 -3.98 -8.23
CA ASN A 60 -8.38 -3.17 -7.02
C ASN A 60 -9.20 -3.89 -5.95
N VAL A 61 -8.89 -3.60 -4.68
CA VAL A 61 -9.49 -4.29 -3.54
C VAL A 61 -10.04 -3.27 -2.56
N SER A 62 -11.33 -3.40 -2.22
CA SER A 62 -11.94 -2.61 -1.15
C SER A 62 -11.51 -3.16 0.20
N LEU A 63 -11.10 -2.26 1.09
CA LEU A 63 -10.63 -2.60 2.43
C LEU A 63 -11.45 -1.81 3.45
N PRO A 64 -12.31 -2.48 4.23
CA PRO A 64 -13.10 -1.80 5.26
C PRO A 64 -12.23 -1.11 6.31
N ALA A 65 -12.79 -0.11 6.98
CA ALA A 65 -12.07 0.70 7.96
C ALA A 65 -11.42 -0.13 9.06
N ASN A 66 -12.11 -1.17 9.53
CA ASN A 66 -11.61 -2.02 10.62
C ASN A 66 -10.52 -3.01 10.17
N VAL A 67 -10.26 -3.09 8.87
CA VAL A 67 -9.25 -4.01 8.32
C VAL A 67 -7.88 -3.33 8.22
N THR A 68 -7.88 -2.04 7.90
CA THR A 68 -6.63 -1.31 7.67
C THR A 68 -6.07 -0.59 8.89
N GLY A 69 -6.91 -0.31 9.87
CA GLY A 69 -6.52 0.55 10.98
C GLY A 69 -6.59 2.03 10.67
N LEU A 70 -7.13 2.42 9.50
CA LEU A 70 -7.14 3.82 9.07
C LEU A 70 -8.37 4.59 9.50
N GLY A 71 -9.39 3.92 10.03
CA GLY A 71 -10.62 4.59 10.51
C GLY A 71 -11.63 4.90 9.42
N LYS A 72 -11.35 4.58 8.16
CA LYS A 72 -12.31 4.75 7.06
C LYS A 72 -12.02 3.72 5.97
N GLU A 73 -13.04 3.47 5.14
CA GLU A 73 -12.92 2.55 4.03
C GLU A 73 -11.91 3.07 3.00
N SER A 74 -11.11 2.18 2.44
CA SER A 74 -10.09 2.50 1.47
C SER A 74 -10.09 1.48 0.34
N VAL A 75 -9.45 1.84 -0.76
CA VAL A 75 -9.25 0.95 -1.91
C VAL A 75 -7.75 0.80 -2.14
N ALA A 76 -7.29 -0.44 -2.23
CA ALA A 76 -5.93 -0.71 -2.67
C ALA A 76 -5.88 -0.54 -4.18
N ASN A 77 -5.17 0.49 -4.63
CA ASN A 77 -5.08 0.82 -6.04
C ASN A 77 -3.84 0.14 -6.62
N VAL A 78 -4.02 -1.09 -7.10
CA VAL A 78 -2.90 -1.96 -7.50
C VAL A 78 -2.13 -1.45 -8.71
N SER A 79 -2.72 -0.57 -9.51
CA SER A 79 -1.98 0.06 -10.62
C SER A 79 -0.99 1.10 -10.11
N GLN A 80 -1.09 1.52 -8.85
CA GLN A 80 -0.12 2.41 -8.20
C GLN A 80 0.82 1.61 -7.30
N LEU A 81 1.56 0.73 -7.92
CA LEU A 81 2.64 -0.01 -7.27
C LEU A 81 3.84 0.92 -7.23
N ILE A 82 4.29 1.27 -6.03
CA ILE A 82 5.31 2.30 -5.84
C ILE A 82 6.46 1.76 -4.98
N THR A 83 7.66 2.26 -5.26
CA THR A 83 8.83 1.95 -4.45
C THR A 83 9.19 3.19 -3.64
N LEU A 84 9.24 3.03 -2.32
CA LEU A 84 9.56 4.09 -1.39
C LEU A 84 10.84 3.76 -0.64
N GLY A 85 11.48 4.78 -0.07
CA GLY A 85 12.51 4.54 0.93
C GLY A 85 11.86 4.02 2.20
N LYS A 86 12.50 3.07 2.88
CA LYS A 86 11.96 2.59 4.15
C LYS A 86 11.77 3.72 5.16
N THR A 87 12.60 4.74 5.09
CA THR A 87 12.49 5.92 5.97
C THR A 87 11.30 6.81 5.63
N ASP A 88 10.67 6.63 4.47
CA ASP A 88 9.47 7.37 4.13
C ASP A 88 8.23 6.83 4.84
N LEU A 89 8.30 5.63 5.40
CA LEU A 89 7.22 5.06 6.21
C LEU A 89 7.30 5.67 7.61
N THR A 90 6.27 6.43 7.99
CA THR A 90 6.33 7.25 9.19
C THR A 90 5.56 6.69 10.38
N GLU A 91 4.43 6.03 10.14
CA GLU A 91 3.59 5.50 11.21
C GLU A 91 2.85 4.27 10.73
N ARG A 92 2.94 3.19 11.49
CA ARG A 92 2.20 1.98 11.17
C ARG A 92 0.76 2.13 11.65
N ALA A 93 -0.18 1.97 10.72
CA ALA A 93 -1.62 2.07 11.01
C ALA A 93 -2.22 0.71 11.40
N GLY A 94 -1.74 -0.37 10.78
CA GLY A 94 -2.29 -1.69 11.03
C GLY A 94 -1.62 -2.75 10.18
N LYS A 95 -2.28 -3.89 10.08
CA LYS A 95 -1.79 -5.02 9.29
C LYS A 95 -2.97 -5.76 8.70
N LEU A 96 -2.91 -6.06 7.41
CA LEU A 96 -3.95 -6.83 6.75
C LEU A 96 -3.91 -8.28 7.20
N ALA A 97 -5.08 -8.87 7.44
CA ALA A 97 -5.20 -10.31 7.59
C ALA A 97 -4.77 -10.99 6.30
N ARG A 98 -4.34 -12.24 6.41
CA ARG A 98 -3.81 -12.98 5.27
C ARG A 98 -4.76 -13.00 4.08
N SER A 99 -6.07 -13.18 4.32
CA SER A 99 -7.07 -13.22 3.24
C SER A 99 -7.11 -11.92 2.45
N LYS A 100 -7.00 -10.77 3.12
CA LYS A 100 -7.00 -9.47 2.44
C LYS A 100 -5.69 -9.21 1.71
N LEU A 101 -4.58 -9.59 2.32
CA LEU A 101 -3.28 -9.48 1.67
C LEU A 101 -3.24 -10.29 0.38
N GLU A 102 -3.77 -11.52 0.40
CA GLU A 102 -3.80 -12.37 -0.79
C GLU A 102 -4.63 -11.73 -1.92
N LEU A 103 -5.73 -11.04 -1.58
CA LEU A 103 -6.51 -10.32 -2.58
C LEU A 103 -5.69 -9.20 -3.22
N VAL A 104 -4.93 -8.45 -2.41
CA VAL A 104 -4.08 -7.37 -2.93
C VAL A 104 -2.99 -7.96 -3.84
N LEU A 105 -2.33 -9.02 -3.42
CA LEU A 105 -1.28 -9.66 -4.23
C LEU A 105 -1.85 -10.20 -5.54
N SER A 106 -3.04 -10.82 -5.50
CA SER A 106 -3.73 -11.29 -6.71
C SER A 106 -4.09 -10.12 -7.62
N GLY A 107 -4.50 -9.00 -7.03
CA GLY A 107 -4.79 -7.80 -7.80
C GLY A 107 -3.57 -7.25 -8.51
N ILE A 108 -2.39 -7.33 -7.88
CA ILE A 108 -1.13 -6.95 -8.52
C ILE A 108 -0.88 -7.83 -9.74
N ASP A 109 -1.14 -9.13 -9.64
CA ASP A 109 -1.00 -10.03 -10.79
C ASP A 109 -1.89 -9.59 -11.95
N VAL A 110 -3.12 -9.15 -11.66
CA VAL A 110 -4.00 -8.59 -12.69
C VAL A 110 -3.38 -7.36 -13.33
N ALA A 111 -2.88 -6.43 -12.52
CA ALA A 111 -2.26 -5.21 -13.02
C ALA A 111 -1.03 -5.49 -13.90
N LEU A 112 -0.29 -6.55 -13.58
CA LEU A 112 0.91 -6.94 -14.33
C LEU A 112 0.62 -7.89 -15.49
N GLY A 113 -0.63 -8.30 -15.67
CA GLY A 113 -1.00 -9.21 -16.75
C GLY A 113 -0.55 -10.64 -16.53
N ARG A 114 -0.47 -11.04 -15.28
CA ARG A 114 0.01 -12.37 -14.92
C ARG A 114 -1.13 -13.35 -14.72
#